data_494ce0425a2529da1ed06f82c7937f65
#
_entry.id   494ce0425a2529da1ed06f82c7937f65
#
_cell.length_a   1.000
_cell.length_b   1.000
_cell.length_c   1.000
_cell.angle_alpha   90.00
_cell.angle_beta   90.00
_cell.angle_gamma   90.00
#
_symmetry.space_group_name_H-M   'P 1'
#
loop_
_entity.id
_entity.type
_entity.pdbx_description
1 polymer ?
#
loop_
_entity_poly.entity_id
_entity_poly.type
_entity_poly.pdbx_seq_one_letter_code
_entity_poly.pdbx_strand_id
1 'polypeptide(L)'
;MRRIYLDHAATTPTHPEVVEAMLPYFSDAFGNPSSLHSLGQEAKVAIEEARGKVAHLIGARSEEVVFTSGGTEADNFVLKGIAYANEPSKQQY
;
A
#
# COMPACT_ATOMS: atom_id res chain seq x y z
N MET A 1 -11.34 -14.94 31.50
CA MET A 1 -11.16 -16.10 30.62
C MET A 1 -10.04 -15.81 29.62
N ARG A 2 -9.10 -16.72 29.50
CA ARG A 2 -8.00 -16.60 28.54
C ARG A 2 -8.46 -17.00 27.14
N ARG A 3 -8.29 -16.11 26.14
CA ARG A 3 -8.53 -16.44 24.74
C ARG A 3 -7.22 -16.84 24.07
N ILE A 4 -7.30 -17.86 23.24
CA ILE A 4 -6.18 -18.30 22.42
C ILE A 4 -6.58 -18.12 20.96
N TYR A 5 -5.78 -17.37 20.21
CA TYR A 5 -6.02 -17.11 18.79
C TYR A 5 -5.02 -17.88 17.94
N LEU A 6 -5.51 -18.74 17.06
CA LEU A 6 -4.70 -19.65 16.23
C LEU A 6 -4.95 -19.44 14.74
N ASP A 7 -5.42 -18.28 14.33
CA ASP A 7 -5.79 -17.99 12.94
C ASP A 7 -5.02 -16.80 12.35
N HIS A 8 -3.73 -16.74 12.63
CA HIS A 8 -2.87 -15.63 12.17
C HIS A 8 -2.69 -15.59 10.65
N ALA A 9 -3.06 -16.67 9.94
CA ALA A 9 -3.10 -16.65 8.48
C ALA A 9 -4.21 -15.74 7.94
N ALA A 10 -5.31 -15.59 8.69
CA ALA A 10 -6.42 -14.71 8.32
C ALA A 10 -6.11 -13.25 8.65
N THR A 11 -5.64 -13.00 9.86
CA THR A 11 -5.28 -11.64 10.32
C THR A 11 -4.39 -11.72 11.55
N THR A 12 -3.68 -10.66 11.81
CA THR A 12 -2.84 -10.50 13.01
C THR A 12 -3.11 -9.16 13.67
N PRO A 13 -2.82 -9.02 14.97
CA PRO A 13 -2.81 -7.71 15.60
C PRO A 13 -1.77 -6.82 14.94
N THR A 14 -2.08 -5.53 14.82
CA THR A 14 -1.10 -4.56 14.35
C THR A 14 -0.02 -4.38 15.43
N HIS A 15 1.24 -4.42 15.04
CA HIS A 15 2.35 -4.19 15.96
C HIS A 15 2.21 -2.80 16.62
N PRO A 16 2.45 -2.67 17.93
CA PRO A 16 2.26 -1.40 18.64
C PRO A 16 3.01 -0.22 18.05
N GLU A 17 4.23 -0.41 17.58
CA GLU A 17 5.01 0.65 16.91
C GLU A 17 4.37 1.11 15.61
N VAL A 18 3.71 0.20 14.90
CA VAL A 18 2.98 0.52 13.66
C VAL A 18 1.72 1.33 13.98
N VAL A 19 0.97 0.94 15.00
CA VAL A 19 -0.20 1.71 15.46
C VAL A 19 0.21 3.14 15.80
N GLU A 20 1.28 3.31 16.56
CA GLU A 20 1.80 4.61 16.95
C GLU A 20 2.20 5.45 15.73
N ALA A 21 2.87 4.85 14.77
CA ALA A 21 3.25 5.54 13.53
C ALA A 21 2.06 5.97 12.67
N MET A 22 0.95 5.24 12.75
CA MET A 22 -0.28 5.54 11.99
C MET A 22 -1.12 6.64 12.62
N LEU A 23 -1.11 6.77 13.95
CA LEU A 23 -2.01 7.67 14.68
C LEU A 23 -2.04 9.12 14.17
N PRO A 24 -0.92 9.78 13.85
CA PRO A 24 -0.95 11.16 13.37
C PRO A 24 -1.77 11.36 12.09
N TYR A 25 -1.87 10.32 11.25
CA TYR A 25 -2.57 10.40 9.96
C TYR A 25 -4.09 10.31 10.08
N PHE A 26 -4.61 9.99 11.25
CA PHE A 26 -6.06 9.98 11.49
C PHE A 26 -6.61 11.35 11.88
N SER A 27 -5.81 12.21 12.49
CA SER A 27 -6.29 13.47 13.04
C SER A 27 -5.45 14.70 12.69
N ASP A 28 -4.12 14.60 12.72
CA ASP A 28 -3.23 15.74 12.51
C ASP A 28 -2.79 15.87 11.05
N ALA A 29 -2.29 14.78 10.47
CA ALA A 29 -1.80 14.73 9.08
C ALA A 29 -2.80 13.96 8.19
N PHE A 30 -4.04 14.42 8.17
CA PHE A 30 -5.17 13.73 7.55
C PHE A 30 -5.42 14.13 6.09
N GLY A 31 -4.57 14.93 5.50
CA GLY A 31 -4.80 15.49 4.16
C GLY A 31 -4.95 14.43 3.07
N ASN A 32 -5.69 14.79 2.02
CA ASN A 32 -5.80 13.96 0.83
C ASN A 32 -4.54 14.15 -0.02
N PRO A 33 -3.79 13.08 -0.33
CA PRO A 33 -2.54 13.20 -1.11
C PRO A 33 -2.75 13.75 -2.52
N SER A 34 -3.97 13.78 -3.03
CA SER A 34 -4.30 14.39 -4.31
C SER A 34 -4.54 15.89 -4.24
N SER A 35 -4.67 16.46 -3.03
CA SER A 35 -4.88 17.90 -2.84
C SER A 35 -3.58 18.68 -3.02
N LEU A 36 -3.68 19.88 -3.60
CA LEU A 36 -2.52 20.72 -3.91
C LEU A 36 -2.02 21.57 -2.73
N HIS A 37 -2.85 21.74 -1.70
CA HIS A 37 -2.47 22.51 -0.51
C HIS A 37 -1.48 21.73 0.40
N SER A 38 -0.97 22.41 1.42
CA SER A 38 0.07 21.85 2.30
C SER A 38 -0.30 20.53 2.98
N LEU A 39 -1.55 20.35 3.40
CA LEU A 39 -1.99 19.10 4.02
C LEU A 39 -1.95 17.93 3.04
N GLY A 40 -2.33 18.19 1.77
CA GLY A 40 -2.22 17.19 0.71
C GLY A 40 -0.77 16.86 0.39
N GLN A 41 0.11 17.84 0.38
CA GLN A 41 1.54 17.63 0.13
C GLN A 41 2.20 16.82 1.23
N GLU A 42 1.87 17.06 2.50
CA GLU A 42 2.33 16.23 3.62
C GLU A 42 1.94 14.77 3.46
N ALA A 43 0.68 14.51 3.12
CA ALA A 43 0.18 13.16 2.90
C ALA A 43 0.92 12.48 1.74
N LYS A 44 1.14 13.21 0.65
CA LYS A 44 1.85 12.70 -0.53
C LYS A 44 3.29 12.32 -0.20
N VAL A 45 4.00 13.18 0.52
CA VAL A 45 5.38 12.89 0.96
C VAL A 45 5.42 11.65 1.83
N ALA A 46 4.49 11.50 2.77
CA ALA A 46 4.43 10.32 3.64
C ALA A 46 4.22 9.03 2.86
N ILE A 47 3.34 9.05 1.86
CA ILE A 47 3.10 7.88 0.99
C ILE A 47 4.34 7.55 0.18
N GLU A 48 4.99 8.54 -0.42
CA GLU A 48 6.19 8.30 -1.23
C GLU A 48 7.37 7.80 -0.40
N GLU A 49 7.54 8.28 0.83
CA GLU A 49 8.54 7.75 1.75
C GLU A 49 8.24 6.30 2.14
N ALA A 50 6.99 5.98 2.45
CA ALA A 50 6.57 4.62 2.75
C ALA A 50 6.79 3.68 1.57
N ARG A 51 6.46 4.15 0.36
CA ARG A 51 6.69 3.41 -0.89
C ARG A 51 8.18 3.07 -1.07
N GLY A 52 9.04 4.04 -0.83
CA GLY A 52 10.50 3.85 -0.90
C GLY A 52 11.01 2.82 0.11
N LYS A 53 10.46 2.84 1.32
CA LYS A 53 10.84 1.87 2.36
C LYS A 53 10.42 0.45 2.01
N VAL A 54 9.20 0.28 1.49
CA VAL A 54 8.73 -1.04 1.02
C VAL A 54 9.58 -1.53 -0.15
N ALA A 55 9.84 -0.66 -1.12
CA ALA A 55 10.68 -1.00 -2.27
C ALA A 55 12.08 -1.45 -1.83
N HIS A 56 12.71 -0.71 -0.92
CA HIS A 56 14.02 -1.05 -0.38
C HIS A 56 14.03 -2.44 0.27
N LEU A 57 12.98 -2.74 1.05
CA LEU A 57 12.85 -4.02 1.76
C LEU A 57 12.84 -5.23 0.81
N ILE A 58 12.22 -5.08 -0.36
CA ILE A 58 12.08 -6.18 -1.34
C ILE A 58 13.07 -6.08 -2.50
N GLY A 59 13.99 -5.11 -2.47
CA GLY A 59 14.98 -4.93 -3.53
C GLY A 59 14.38 -4.40 -4.84
N ALA A 60 13.30 -3.64 -4.76
CA ALA A 60 12.61 -3.06 -5.92
C ALA A 60 12.85 -1.55 -6.01
N ARG A 61 12.42 -0.95 -7.13
CA ARG A 61 12.37 0.50 -7.29
C ARG A 61 11.01 1.01 -6.78
N SER A 62 10.95 2.28 -6.35
CA SER A 62 9.71 2.87 -5.82
C SER A 62 8.55 2.77 -6.81
N GLU A 63 8.79 2.99 -8.10
CA GLU A 63 7.76 2.90 -9.14
C GLU A 63 7.23 1.49 -9.38
N GLU A 64 7.87 0.47 -8.81
CA GLU A 64 7.41 -0.92 -8.89
C GLU A 64 6.46 -1.29 -7.75
N VAL A 65 6.25 -0.39 -6.80
CA VAL A 65 5.37 -0.62 -5.65
C VAL A 65 4.05 0.14 -5.84
N VAL A 66 2.95 -0.58 -5.76
CA VAL A 66 1.60 -0.01 -5.88
C VAL A 66 0.82 -0.34 -4.61
N PHE A 67 0.33 0.68 -3.93
CA PHE A 67 -0.56 0.49 -2.78
C PHE A 67 -1.99 0.25 -3.25
N THR A 68 -2.64 -0.73 -2.63
CA THR A 68 -4.03 -1.10 -2.93
C THR A 68 -4.85 -1.12 -1.65
N SER A 69 -6.17 -1.20 -1.78
CA SER A 69 -7.09 -1.27 -0.64
C SER A 69 -7.06 -2.61 0.09
N GLY A 70 -6.49 -3.63 -0.52
CA GLY A 70 -6.43 -4.97 0.07
C GLY A 70 -6.05 -6.03 -0.95
N GLY A 71 -6.05 -7.30 -0.51
CA GLY A 71 -5.65 -8.44 -1.33
C GLY A 71 -6.49 -8.62 -2.59
N THR A 72 -7.80 -8.43 -2.50
CA THR A 72 -8.70 -8.57 -3.65
C THR A 72 -8.34 -7.62 -4.78
N GLU A 73 -8.12 -6.34 -4.47
CA GLU A 73 -7.69 -5.35 -5.47
C GLU A 73 -6.31 -5.69 -6.01
N ALA A 74 -5.37 -6.07 -5.13
CA ALA A 74 -4.02 -6.42 -5.53
C ALA A 74 -4.00 -7.61 -6.50
N ASP A 75 -4.74 -8.68 -6.19
CA ASP A 75 -4.84 -9.86 -7.04
C ASP A 75 -5.44 -9.53 -8.40
N ASN A 76 -6.53 -8.77 -8.44
CA ASN A 76 -7.16 -8.33 -9.68
C ASN A 76 -6.24 -7.42 -10.50
N PHE A 77 -5.54 -6.52 -9.84
CA PHE A 77 -4.59 -5.62 -10.48
C PHE A 77 -3.47 -6.40 -11.19
N VAL A 78 -2.89 -7.37 -10.50
CA VAL A 78 -1.81 -8.20 -11.07
C VAL A 78 -2.30 -9.08 -12.20
N LEU A 79 -3.38 -9.84 -11.98
CA LEU A 79 -3.89 -10.79 -12.98
C LEU A 79 -4.35 -10.09 -14.25
N LYS A 80 -5.17 -9.06 -14.12
CA LYS A 80 -5.67 -8.30 -15.28
C LYS A 80 -4.58 -7.47 -15.93
N GLY A 81 -3.73 -6.85 -15.14
CA GLY A 81 -2.61 -6.04 -15.65
C GLY A 81 -1.66 -6.84 -16.50
N ILE A 82 -1.25 -8.02 -16.04
CA ILE A 82 -0.37 -8.92 -16.79
C ILE A 82 -1.07 -9.46 -18.02
N ALA A 83 -2.33 -9.87 -17.90
CA ALA A 83 -3.10 -10.39 -19.03
C ALA A 83 -3.23 -9.34 -20.15
N TYR A 84 -3.59 -8.11 -19.81
CA TYR A 84 -3.72 -7.03 -20.79
C TYR A 84 -2.39 -6.61 -21.39
N ALA A 85 -1.33 -6.57 -20.60
CA ALA A 85 0.01 -6.23 -21.09
C ALA A 85 0.56 -7.26 -22.08
N ASN A 86 0.12 -8.50 -21.99
CA ASN A 86 0.59 -9.61 -22.82
C ASN A 86 -0.45 -10.09 -23.85
N GLU A 87 -1.47 -9.27 -24.16
CA GLU A 87 -2.41 -9.60 -25.23
C GLU A 87 -1.69 -9.72 -26.58
N PRO A 88 -1.94 -10.80 -27.37
CA PRO A 88 -1.30 -10.99 -28.66
C PRO A 88 -1.49 -9.83 -29.63
N SER A 89 -2.65 -9.14 -29.59
CA SER A 89 -2.94 -7.97 -30.41
C SER A 89 -2.05 -6.77 -30.11
N LYS A 90 -1.51 -6.66 -28.90
CA LYS A 90 -0.60 -5.58 -28.48
C LYS A 90 0.86 -5.87 -28.77
N GLN A 91 1.19 -7.14 -28.98
CA GLN A 91 2.56 -7.55 -29.29
C GLN A 91 2.91 -7.39 -30.78
N GLN A 92 1.93 -7.05 -31.61
CA GLN A 92 2.09 -6.90 -33.05
C GLN A 92 2.43 -5.47 -33.48
N TYR A 93 2.52 -4.53 -32.53
CA TYR A 93 2.80 -3.12 -32.83
C TYR A 93 4.08 -2.64 -32.15
#